data_b6761908057591eaa34bdb60a37f227e
#
_entry.id   b6761908057591eaa34bdb60a37f227e
#
_cell.length_a   1.000
_cell.length_b   1.000
_cell.length_c   1.000
_cell.angle_alpha   90.00
_cell.angle_beta   90.00
_cell.angle_gamma   90.00
#
_symmetry.space_group_name_H-M   'P 1'
#
loop_
_entity.id
_entity.type
_entity.pdbx_description
1 polymer ?
#
loop_
_entity_poly.entity_id
_entity_poly.type
_entity_poly.pdbx_seq_one_letter_code
_entity_poly.pdbx_strand_id
1 'polypeptide(L)'
;MNNDKLEDVDFNNERSLQQLAWAIDASVGQFKLILARCNYASSRSHLLQRLRDICQAKIRVLVLKESARSLYTAIREELKDNVQALMILGLESVRNLDQMLISANQVREEFRNHFPFPVVLWIDDEVHKRFMQFAPDLESWGTTRNFAIAPNELIKFLQETAEQFLIGDSSLTLEKYSEIKLAWQDLQNSGYVLEPEVKARIEYLLGVTEYVDNHLDNALEYYQKSLAFWQQVNDLVWQGKVLSDITLCYYEKARQQETNSPQTVETLHATSLQRENTDDSDWQETRNYLQQSLQILEATQRPDLVAHSLEKFGKILRDLQDFEQLKNLAERALVVHEAEGDSLKISQDYGFLAEAALANQKWQDAKTLAQKALEVNSAQTRSLALHRQSLPPQANESAQADFVCVAAISNRQEFLFILAKAEQNLGEEQAAISFLKTAIKIGVIDSKPQLYLSLLINLRSLYLKEKQYLEAFKIKQERLSVEQQFGLRAFIGAGRLQATRQVNFSKIVELSDATSLQENISPEISASGRLLDVERLIERVGRLDYKLIVIYGQSGVGKSSLVNAGIVPALKKKAIGIQDNLVVPIRVYTNWADELGWQMTEALREMGRGGAV
;
A
#
# COMPACT_ATOMS: atom_id res chain seq x y z
N MET A 1 -4.75 19.73 39.65
CA MET A 1 -3.60 20.07 38.76
C MET A 1 -3.85 19.88 37.27
N ASN A 2 -4.85 19.09 36.83
CA ASN A 2 -5.13 18.86 35.39
C ASN A 2 -6.03 19.95 34.75
N ASN A 3 -6.90 20.64 35.49
CA ASN A 3 -7.78 21.65 34.89
C ASN A 3 -7.04 22.93 34.50
N ASP A 4 -6.03 23.37 35.25
CA ASP A 4 -5.31 24.61 34.96
C ASP A 4 -4.53 24.57 33.62
N LYS A 5 -4.03 23.37 33.22
CA LYS A 5 -3.32 23.21 31.92
C LYS A 5 -4.29 23.14 30.71
N LEU A 6 -5.52 22.75 30.92
CA LEU A 6 -6.56 22.68 29.88
C LEU A 6 -7.07 24.09 29.55
N GLU A 7 -7.35 24.90 30.55
CA GLU A 7 -7.74 26.32 30.36
C GLU A 7 -6.64 27.12 29.66
N ASP A 8 -5.37 26.74 29.86
CA ASP A 8 -4.22 27.39 29.20
C ASP A 8 -4.14 27.08 27.69
N VAL A 9 -4.44 25.85 27.23
CA VAL A 9 -4.36 25.49 25.80
C VAL A 9 -5.50 26.12 25.01
N ASP A 10 -6.72 26.04 25.49
CA ASP A 10 -7.89 26.66 24.85
C ASP A 10 -7.76 28.17 24.80
N PHE A 11 -7.29 28.77 25.88
CA PHE A 11 -7.01 30.21 25.95
C PHE A 11 -5.92 30.63 24.97
N ASN A 12 -4.85 29.82 24.82
CA ASN A 12 -3.77 30.10 23.89
C ASN A 12 -4.23 29.92 22.42
N ASN A 13 -5.06 28.95 22.13
CA ASN A 13 -5.65 28.76 20.80
C ASN A 13 -6.60 29.90 20.44
N GLU A 14 -7.46 30.30 21.36
CA GLU A 14 -8.36 31.44 21.15
C GLU A 14 -7.58 32.73 20.90
N ARG A 15 -6.54 32.97 21.68
CA ARG A 15 -5.63 34.11 21.48
C ARG A 15 -4.91 34.02 20.12
N SER A 16 -4.42 32.85 19.74
CA SER A 16 -3.77 32.63 18.43
C SER A 16 -4.76 32.86 17.30
N LEU A 17 -6.02 32.43 17.46
CA LEU A 17 -7.08 32.61 16.47
C LEU A 17 -7.43 34.09 16.29
N GLN A 18 -7.60 34.83 17.39
CA GLN A 18 -7.85 36.27 17.35
C GLN A 18 -6.68 37.04 16.72
N GLN A 19 -5.44 36.67 17.06
CA GLN A 19 -4.25 37.26 16.47
C GLN A 19 -4.14 36.96 14.97
N LEU A 20 -4.53 35.75 14.54
CA LEU A 20 -4.58 35.35 13.13
C LEU A 20 -5.65 36.16 12.39
N ALA A 21 -6.86 36.25 12.94
CA ALA A 21 -7.95 37.06 12.38
C ALA A 21 -7.55 38.53 12.22
N TRP A 22 -6.98 39.11 13.27
CA TRP A 22 -6.48 40.49 13.21
C TRP A 22 -5.39 40.66 12.15
N ALA A 23 -4.44 39.72 12.05
CA ALA A 23 -3.37 39.78 11.07
C ALA A 23 -3.90 39.67 9.63
N ILE A 24 -4.96 38.88 9.39
CA ILE A 24 -5.65 38.80 8.12
C ILE A 24 -6.33 40.12 7.79
N ASP A 25 -7.19 40.63 8.66
CA ASP A 25 -7.96 41.84 8.44
C ASP A 25 -7.05 43.07 8.24
N ALA A 26 -5.98 43.18 9.02
CA ALA A 26 -5.01 44.29 8.92
C ALA A 26 -4.13 44.21 7.66
N SER A 27 -4.11 43.08 6.95
CA SER A 27 -3.25 42.89 5.78
C SER A 27 -4.05 42.83 4.47
N VAL A 28 -5.34 43.11 4.49
CA VAL A 28 -6.15 43.23 3.27
C VAL A 28 -5.57 44.32 2.36
N GLY A 29 -5.34 44.00 1.11
CA GLY A 29 -4.70 44.89 0.12
C GLY A 29 -3.17 44.82 0.09
N GLN A 30 -2.53 44.03 0.97
CA GLN A 30 -1.08 43.83 1.02
C GLN A 30 -0.72 42.36 1.15
N PHE A 31 0.36 41.95 0.50
CA PHE A 31 0.88 40.60 0.67
C PHE A 31 1.40 40.38 2.10
N LYS A 32 0.90 39.36 2.76
CA LYS A 32 1.45 38.85 4.01
C LYS A 32 1.37 37.32 4.03
N LEU A 33 2.48 36.69 4.30
CA LEU A 33 2.53 35.24 4.51
C LEU A 33 2.31 34.92 5.99
N ILE A 34 1.39 34.02 6.29
CA ILE A 34 1.13 33.53 7.63
C ILE A 34 1.15 32.02 7.61
N LEU A 35 1.93 31.41 8.49
CA LEU A 35 2.04 29.97 8.66
C LEU A 35 1.17 29.57 9.86
N ALA A 36 0.02 28.96 9.61
CA ALA A 36 -0.87 28.42 10.64
C ALA A 36 -0.49 26.94 10.87
N ARG A 37 0.25 26.70 11.94
CA ARG A 37 0.79 25.38 12.27
C ARG A 37 -0.21 24.61 13.13
N CYS A 38 -0.75 23.52 12.58
CA CYS A 38 -1.71 22.63 13.21
C CYS A 38 -1.54 21.22 12.67
N ASN A 39 -1.22 20.26 13.53
CA ASN A 39 -0.89 18.89 13.16
C ASN A 39 -2.11 18.02 12.79
N TYR A 40 -3.32 18.50 13.04
CA TYR A 40 -4.53 17.70 12.96
C TYR A 40 -5.54 18.29 11.99
N ALA A 41 -5.88 17.57 10.93
CA ALA A 41 -6.80 18.02 9.88
C ALA A 41 -8.22 18.25 10.41
N SER A 42 -8.68 17.40 11.34
CA SER A 42 -9.99 17.54 11.99
C SER A 42 -10.14 18.88 12.73
N SER A 43 -9.13 19.28 13.49
CA SER A 43 -9.09 20.55 14.22
C SER A 43 -8.97 21.75 13.28
N ARG A 44 -8.26 21.62 12.16
CA ARG A 44 -8.16 22.69 11.15
C ARG A 44 -9.55 23.09 10.62
N SER A 45 -10.43 22.14 10.37
CA SER A 45 -11.78 22.41 9.86
C SER A 45 -12.60 23.25 10.85
N HIS A 46 -12.52 22.94 12.14
CA HIS A 46 -13.19 23.70 13.19
C HIS A 46 -12.60 25.12 13.36
N LEU A 47 -11.25 25.22 13.36
CA LEU A 47 -10.56 26.51 13.44
C LEU A 47 -10.87 27.40 12.24
N LEU A 48 -10.95 26.81 11.03
CA LEU A 48 -11.34 27.53 9.81
C LEU A 48 -12.75 28.10 9.88
N GLN A 49 -13.70 27.33 10.41
CA GLN A 49 -15.08 27.79 10.57
C GLN A 49 -15.14 28.96 11.56
N ARG A 50 -14.52 28.83 12.73
CA ARG A 50 -14.44 29.91 13.72
C ARG A 50 -13.73 31.14 13.19
N LEU A 51 -12.66 30.97 12.41
CA LEU A 51 -11.92 32.08 11.82
C LEU A 51 -12.76 32.85 10.81
N ARG A 52 -13.61 32.17 10.03
CA ARG A 52 -14.59 32.83 9.13
C ARG A 52 -15.63 33.66 9.89
N ASP A 53 -16.00 33.22 11.10
CA ASP A 53 -16.98 33.94 11.92
C ASP A 53 -16.36 35.19 12.59
N ILE A 54 -15.06 35.20 12.84
CA ILE A 54 -14.34 36.29 13.51
C ILE A 54 -13.80 37.33 12.52
N CYS A 55 -13.29 36.91 11.35
CA CYS A 55 -12.68 37.77 10.35
C CYS A 55 -13.73 38.62 9.61
N GLN A 56 -13.40 39.91 9.40
CA GLN A 56 -14.17 40.78 8.53
C GLN A 56 -13.88 40.56 7.04
N ALA A 57 -12.64 40.15 6.74
CA ALA A 57 -12.21 39.84 5.39
C ALA A 57 -12.89 38.57 4.84
N LYS A 58 -13.30 38.60 3.57
CA LYS A 58 -13.83 37.42 2.88
C LYS A 58 -12.71 36.44 2.59
N ILE A 59 -12.71 35.34 3.33
CA ILE A 59 -11.70 34.30 3.23
C ILE A 59 -12.08 33.30 2.12
N ARG A 60 -11.17 33.09 1.16
CA ARG A 60 -11.22 32.01 0.18
C ARG A 60 -10.33 30.85 0.62
N VAL A 61 -10.74 29.62 0.35
CA VAL A 61 -9.99 28.41 0.70
C VAL A 61 -9.59 27.69 -0.59
N LEU A 62 -8.30 27.42 -0.72
CA LEU A 62 -7.70 26.60 -1.76
C LEU A 62 -7.18 25.29 -1.15
N VAL A 63 -7.67 24.15 -1.62
CA VAL A 63 -7.12 22.83 -1.27
C VAL A 63 -6.22 22.37 -2.40
N LEU A 64 -4.96 22.15 -2.11
CA LEU A 64 -3.98 21.69 -3.09
C LEU A 64 -4.25 20.24 -3.48
N LYS A 65 -4.09 19.94 -4.77
CA LYS A 65 -4.15 18.58 -5.29
C LYS A 65 -2.79 17.90 -5.10
N GLU A 66 -2.77 16.59 -4.92
CA GLU A 66 -1.53 15.80 -4.84
C GLU A 66 -0.58 16.04 -6.02
N SER A 67 -1.14 16.30 -7.21
CA SER A 67 -0.39 16.54 -8.44
C SER A 67 0.08 18.00 -8.61
N ALA A 68 -0.17 18.88 -7.64
CA ALA A 68 0.24 20.27 -7.71
C ALA A 68 1.77 20.39 -7.77
N ARG A 69 2.29 21.15 -8.73
CA ARG A 69 3.74 21.31 -8.96
C ARG A 69 4.30 22.64 -8.49
N SER A 70 3.47 23.68 -8.43
CA SER A 70 3.87 25.04 -8.08
C SER A 70 2.81 25.71 -7.25
N LEU A 71 3.20 26.20 -6.08
CA LEU A 71 2.33 26.94 -5.17
C LEU A 71 1.86 28.26 -5.83
N TYR A 72 2.77 28.96 -6.50
CA TYR A 72 2.47 30.20 -7.20
C TYR A 72 1.41 30.00 -8.30
N THR A 73 1.56 28.96 -9.12
CA THR A 73 0.61 28.66 -10.20
C THR A 73 -0.76 28.26 -9.64
N ALA A 74 -0.79 27.45 -8.59
CA ALA A 74 -2.04 27.03 -7.93
C ALA A 74 -2.82 28.22 -7.38
N ILE A 75 -2.13 29.18 -6.72
CA ILE A 75 -2.76 30.41 -6.26
C ILE A 75 -3.28 31.24 -7.44
N ARG A 76 -2.48 31.41 -8.47
CA ARG A 76 -2.83 32.24 -9.64
C ARG A 76 -4.04 31.67 -10.42
N GLU A 77 -4.16 30.37 -10.56
CA GLU A 77 -5.29 29.72 -11.21
C GLU A 77 -6.60 29.88 -10.43
N GLU A 78 -6.53 29.95 -9.10
CA GLU A 78 -7.67 30.15 -8.22
C GLU A 78 -8.19 31.61 -8.21
N LEU A 79 -7.35 32.57 -8.63
CA LEU A 79 -7.66 33.99 -8.66
C LEU A 79 -8.56 34.37 -9.82
N LYS A 80 -9.87 34.09 -9.73
CA LYS A 80 -10.86 34.55 -10.73
C LYS A 80 -11.60 35.85 -10.34
N ASP A 81 -11.59 36.20 -9.02
CA ASP A 81 -12.34 37.34 -8.48
C ASP A 81 -11.55 38.05 -7.36
N ASN A 82 -12.12 39.16 -6.87
CA ASN A 82 -11.54 40.00 -5.83
C ASN A 82 -11.35 39.21 -4.50
N VAL A 83 -10.14 38.64 -4.28
CA VAL A 83 -9.77 37.89 -3.08
C VAL A 83 -9.25 38.85 -2.04
N GLN A 84 -9.84 38.84 -0.83
CA GLN A 84 -9.40 39.64 0.31
C GLN A 84 -8.41 38.89 1.23
N ALA A 85 -8.56 37.57 1.34
CA ALA A 85 -7.66 36.67 2.04
C ALA A 85 -7.72 35.26 1.46
N LEU A 86 -6.59 34.56 1.37
CA LEU A 86 -6.50 33.20 0.86
C LEU A 86 -5.97 32.25 1.92
N MET A 87 -6.65 31.14 2.13
CA MET A 87 -6.18 30.02 2.95
C MET A 87 -5.85 28.84 2.09
N ILE A 88 -4.72 28.21 2.32
CA ILE A 88 -4.21 27.08 1.56
C ILE A 88 -4.07 25.89 2.49
N LEU A 89 -4.64 24.76 2.08
CA LEU A 89 -4.65 23.47 2.77
C LEU A 89 -4.06 22.40 1.85
N GLY A 90 -3.64 21.26 2.41
CA GLY A 90 -3.24 20.08 1.64
C GLY A 90 -1.80 20.14 1.13
N LEU A 91 -0.93 20.95 1.72
CA LEU A 91 0.51 20.93 1.44
C LEU A 91 1.14 19.58 1.77
N GLU A 92 0.69 18.94 2.83
CA GLU A 92 1.11 17.61 3.28
C GLU A 92 0.82 16.50 2.26
N SER A 93 -0.22 16.66 1.45
CA SER A 93 -0.63 15.66 0.43
C SER A 93 0.11 15.81 -0.90
N VAL A 94 0.91 16.85 -1.10
CA VAL A 94 1.60 17.12 -2.36
C VAL A 94 2.75 16.14 -2.58
N ARG A 95 2.73 15.37 -3.68
CA ARG A 95 3.75 14.34 -3.99
C ARG A 95 5.19 14.86 -4.04
N ASN A 96 5.39 16.05 -4.61
CA ASN A 96 6.70 16.67 -4.79
C ASN A 96 6.80 17.98 -4.02
N LEU A 97 6.50 17.94 -2.72
CA LEU A 97 6.48 19.12 -1.85
C LEU A 97 7.82 19.87 -1.84
N ASP A 98 8.93 19.17 -1.77
CA ASP A 98 10.27 19.78 -1.72
C ASP A 98 10.54 20.63 -2.96
N GLN A 99 10.23 20.12 -4.15
CA GLN A 99 10.37 20.86 -5.41
C GLN A 99 9.42 22.06 -5.47
N MET A 100 8.20 21.90 -4.96
CA MET A 100 7.24 23.00 -4.88
C MET A 100 7.76 24.13 -3.97
N LEU A 101 8.33 23.79 -2.81
CA LEU A 101 8.89 24.74 -1.86
C LEU A 101 10.13 25.44 -2.43
N ILE A 102 11.05 24.71 -3.07
CA ILE A 102 12.22 25.30 -3.75
C ILE A 102 11.75 26.30 -4.83
N SER A 103 10.78 25.90 -5.64
CA SER A 103 10.21 26.79 -6.67
C SER A 103 9.56 28.03 -6.05
N ALA A 104 8.78 27.87 -4.98
CA ALA A 104 8.16 28.99 -4.27
C ALA A 104 9.20 29.97 -3.70
N ASN A 105 10.32 29.45 -3.16
CA ASN A 105 11.41 30.27 -2.64
C ASN A 105 12.09 31.09 -3.75
N GLN A 106 12.27 30.49 -4.92
CA GLN A 106 12.87 31.19 -6.08
C GLN A 106 12.02 32.34 -6.60
N VAL A 107 10.69 32.18 -6.59
CA VAL A 107 9.75 33.17 -7.12
C VAL A 107 9.07 34.00 -6.01
N ARG A 108 9.65 34.08 -4.82
CA ARG A 108 9.03 34.73 -3.65
C ARG A 108 8.62 36.18 -3.91
N GLU A 109 9.41 36.95 -4.66
CA GLU A 109 9.08 38.33 -5.00
C GLU A 109 7.79 38.42 -5.85
N GLU A 110 7.53 37.43 -6.69
CA GLU A 110 6.31 37.39 -7.53
C GLU A 110 5.06 37.19 -6.66
N PHE A 111 5.16 36.50 -5.50
CA PHE A 111 4.04 36.43 -4.55
C PHE A 111 3.69 37.83 -4.04
N ARG A 112 4.69 38.61 -3.66
CA ARG A 112 4.50 39.97 -3.17
C ARG A 112 3.93 40.91 -4.22
N ASN A 113 4.38 40.76 -5.47
CA ASN A 113 3.98 41.64 -6.56
C ASN A 113 2.57 41.34 -7.10
N HIS A 114 2.15 40.06 -7.07
CA HIS A 114 0.91 39.64 -7.72
C HIS A 114 -0.23 39.30 -6.77
N PHE A 115 0.04 39.12 -5.48
CA PHE A 115 -0.98 38.73 -4.52
C PHE A 115 -1.15 39.81 -3.42
N PRO A 116 -1.94 40.88 -3.69
CA PRO A 116 -2.13 41.98 -2.73
C PRO A 116 -3.15 41.59 -1.62
N PHE A 117 -2.91 40.48 -0.94
CA PHE A 117 -3.75 39.97 0.14
C PHE A 117 -2.96 38.99 1.02
N PRO A 118 -3.39 38.77 2.29
CA PRO A 118 -2.78 37.79 3.14
C PRO A 118 -3.00 36.35 2.64
N VAL A 119 -1.92 35.56 2.63
CA VAL A 119 -1.92 34.14 2.31
C VAL A 119 -1.60 33.36 3.57
N VAL A 120 -2.53 32.54 4.01
CA VAL A 120 -2.38 31.67 5.19
C VAL A 120 -2.14 30.25 4.71
N LEU A 121 -0.98 29.68 5.04
CA LEU A 121 -0.67 28.27 4.78
C LEU A 121 -0.95 27.48 6.06
N TRP A 122 -1.89 26.53 5.97
CA TRP A 122 -2.09 25.54 7.03
C TRP A 122 -1.09 24.42 6.83
N ILE A 123 -0.23 24.20 7.81
CA ILE A 123 0.88 23.26 7.74
C ILE A 123 0.97 22.45 9.03
N ASP A 124 1.50 21.24 8.93
CA ASP A 124 1.93 20.44 10.07
C ASP A 124 3.42 20.69 10.40
N ASP A 125 3.93 19.99 11.39
CA ASP A 125 5.31 20.10 11.84
C ASP A 125 6.30 19.61 10.80
N GLU A 126 5.95 18.58 10.04
CA GLU A 126 6.82 18.03 9.01
C GLU A 126 6.91 18.98 7.80
N VAL A 127 5.77 19.50 7.34
CA VAL A 127 5.73 20.52 6.29
C VAL A 127 6.49 21.77 6.73
N HIS A 128 6.35 22.21 7.99
CA HIS A 128 7.10 23.35 8.51
C HIS A 128 8.60 23.12 8.50
N LYS A 129 9.06 21.94 8.89
CA LYS A 129 10.46 21.54 8.84
C LYS A 129 11.00 21.56 7.41
N ARG A 130 10.24 21.01 6.45
CA ARG A 130 10.59 21.07 5.04
C ARG A 130 10.57 22.50 4.51
N PHE A 131 9.64 23.33 4.97
CA PHE A 131 9.57 24.74 4.58
C PHE A 131 10.83 25.48 4.99
N MET A 132 11.30 25.31 6.25
CA MET A 132 12.58 25.88 6.73
C MET A 132 13.78 25.35 5.93
N GLN A 133 13.75 24.10 5.49
CA GLN A 133 14.87 23.49 4.76
C GLN A 133 14.94 23.92 3.29
N PHE A 134 13.79 23.95 2.58
CA PHE A 134 13.73 24.13 1.13
C PHE A 134 13.26 25.52 0.68
N ALA A 135 12.62 26.29 1.57
CA ALA A 135 12.16 27.65 1.28
C ALA A 135 12.48 28.65 2.42
N PRO A 136 13.74 28.72 2.91
CA PRO A 136 14.10 29.52 4.09
C PRO A 136 13.85 31.01 3.91
N ASP A 137 14.06 31.56 2.72
CA ASP A 137 13.82 32.99 2.47
C ASP A 137 12.33 33.32 2.48
N LEU A 138 11.49 32.45 1.90
CA LEU A 138 10.04 32.63 1.91
C LEU A 138 9.48 32.41 3.32
N GLU A 139 10.02 31.45 4.08
CA GLU A 139 9.64 31.19 5.48
C GLU A 139 9.93 32.42 6.35
N SER A 140 11.07 33.06 6.18
CA SER A 140 11.46 34.26 6.94
C SER A 140 10.49 35.44 6.75
N TRP A 141 9.71 35.48 5.68
CA TRP A 141 8.63 36.47 5.48
C TRP A 141 7.35 36.09 6.19
N GLY A 142 7.24 34.83 6.62
CA GLY A 142 6.09 34.27 7.30
C GLY A 142 6.00 34.70 8.78
N THR A 143 4.77 34.82 9.26
CA THR A 143 4.51 34.88 10.69
C THR A 143 3.88 33.58 11.12
N THR A 144 4.53 32.81 11.98
CA THR A 144 4.02 31.51 12.44
C THR A 144 3.04 31.70 13.59
N ARG A 145 1.89 30.99 13.52
CA ARG A 145 0.89 30.85 14.58
C ARG A 145 0.70 29.38 14.87
N ASN A 146 0.88 28.98 16.13
CA ASN A 146 0.75 27.61 16.57
C ASN A 146 -0.64 27.38 17.15
N PHE A 147 -1.25 26.27 16.76
CA PHE A 147 -2.51 25.76 17.29
C PHE A 147 -2.22 24.38 17.89
N ALA A 148 -2.24 24.33 19.21
CA ALA A 148 -2.09 23.08 19.95
C ALA A 148 -3.47 22.45 20.19
N ILE A 149 -3.51 21.14 20.41
CA ILE A 149 -4.73 20.45 20.81
C ILE A 149 -4.61 20.10 22.30
N ALA A 150 -5.71 20.28 23.01
CA ALA A 150 -5.76 19.91 24.41
C ALA A 150 -5.64 18.37 24.55
N PRO A 151 -4.93 17.85 25.56
CA PRO A 151 -4.76 16.40 25.74
C PRO A 151 -6.09 15.63 25.76
N ASN A 152 -7.15 16.19 26.29
CA ASN A 152 -8.47 15.57 26.32
C ASN A 152 -9.10 15.43 24.93
N GLU A 153 -8.87 16.41 24.03
CA GLU A 153 -9.33 16.31 22.65
C GLU A 153 -8.53 15.27 21.86
N LEU A 154 -7.23 15.16 22.13
CA LEU A 154 -6.39 14.10 21.55
C LEU A 154 -6.85 12.71 22.01
N ILE A 155 -7.14 12.57 23.30
CA ILE A 155 -7.67 11.32 23.86
C ILE A 155 -8.99 10.98 23.20
N LYS A 156 -9.92 11.94 23.09
CA LYS A 156 -11.22 11.75 22.45
C LYS A 156 -11.06 11.34 21.00
N PHE A 157 -10.19 12.00 20.23
CA PHE A 157 -9.87 11.65 18.84
C PHE A 157 -9.39 10.21 18.73
N LEU A 158 -8.45 9.79 19.58
CA LEU A 158 -7.90 8.44 19.56
C LEU A 158 -8.94 7.39 19.98
N GLN A 159 -9.79 7.69 20.97
CA GLN A 159 -10.88 6.80 21.38
C GLN A 159 -11.92 6.62 20.27
N GLU A 160 -12.39 7.71 19.66
CA GLU A 160 -13.35 7.67 18.55
C GLU A 160 -12.78 6.93 17.35
N THR A 161 -11.48 7.13 17.07
CA THR A 161 -10.78 6.41 16.01
C THR A 161 -10.71 4.91 16.31
N ALA A 162 -10.37 4.52 17.52
CA ALA A 162 -10.32 3.12 17.92
C ALA A 162 -11.70 2.44 17.82
N GLU A 163 -12.78 3.14 18.18
CA GLU A 163 -14.16 2.65 18.04
C GLU A 163 -14.56 2.49 16.56
N GLN A 164 -14.15 3.40 15.68
CA GLN A 164 -14.36 3.24 14.23
C GLN A 164 -13.73 1.95 13.70
N PHE A 165 -12.49 1.64 14.11
CA PHE A 165 -11.84 0.39 13.77
C PHE A 165 -12.52 -0.85 14.34
N LEU A 166 -13.11 -0.73 15.53
CA LEU A 166 -13.84 -1.83 16.15
C LEU A 166 -15.09 -2.21 15.34
N ILE A 167 -15.79 -1.22 14.80
CA ILE A 167 -17.05 -1.41 14.02
C ILE A 167 -16.76 -1.88 12.58
N GLY A 168 -15.50 -1.85 12.12
CA GLY A 168 -15.10 -2.35 10.80
C GLY A 168 -14.93 -1.28 9.72
N ASP A 169 -15.04 0.01 10.05
CA ASP A 169 -14.73 1.10 9.11
C ASP A 169 -13.23 1.32 9.01
N SER A 170 -12.58 0.47 8.20
CA SER A 170 -11.12 0.46 8.02
C SER A 170 -10.61 1.34 6.88
N SER A 171 -11.45 2.22 6.31
CA SER A 171 -11.09 3.12 5.21
C SER A 171 -10.41 4.40 5.70
N LEU A 172 -9.36 4.27 6.53
CA LEU A 172 -8.57 5.45 6.90
C LEU A 172 -7.60 5.84 5.79
N THR A 173 -7.46 7.15 5.58
CA THR A 173 -6.40 7.69 4.71
C THR A 173 -5.03 7.57 5.38
N LEU A 174 -3.96 7.55 4.58
CA LEU A 174 -2.58 7.57 5.09
C LEU A 174 -2.33 8.73 6.06
N GLU A 175 -2.99 9.87 5.83
CA GLU A 175 -2.94 11.05 6.72
C GLU A 175 -3.41 10.73 8.14
N LYS A 176 -4.51 9.99 8.29
CA LYS A 176 -5.03 9.62 9.63
C LYS A 176 -4.08 8.71 10.41
N TYR A 177 -3.35 7.81 9.73
CA TYR A 177 -2.33 7.00 10.42
C TYR A 177 -1.17 7.85 10.96
N SER A 178 -0.75 8.87 10.22
CA SER A 178 0.25 9.83 10.68
C SER A 178 -0.27 10.66 11.87
N GLU A 179 -1.53 11.09 11.83
CA GLU A 179 -2.17 11.81 12.95
C GLU A 179 -2.23 10.99 14.24
N ILE A 180 -2.48 9.66 14.15
CA ILE A 180 -2.47 8.77 15.33
C ILE A 180 -1.08 8.75 15.99
N LYS A 181 0.00 8.63 15.18
CA LYS A 181 1.37 8.65 15.71
C LYS A 181 1.73 9.99 16.36
N LEU A 182 1.37 11.09 15.72
CA LEU A 182 1.59 12.43 16.24
C LEU A 182 0.80 12.66 17.54
N ALA A 183 -0.48 12.26 17.58
CA ALA A 183 -1.32 12.38 18.77
C ALA A 183 -0.74 11.61 19.96
N TRP A 184 -0.20 10.44 19.72
CA TRP A 184 0.50 9.67 20.74
C TRP A 184 1.76 10.38 21.25
N GLN A 185 2.60 10.91 20.35
CA GLN A 185 3.81 11.66 20.72
C GLN A 185 3.48 12.91 21.53
N ASP A 186 2.47 13.67 21.12
CA ASP A 186 2.03 14.87 21.83
C ASP A 186 1.49 14.53 23.21
N LEU A 187 0.73 13.45 23.37
CA LEU A 187 0.27 12.97 24.67
C LEU A 187 1.43 12.56 25.58
N GLN A 188 2.43 11.83 25.06
CA GLN A 188 3.63 11.48 25.82
C GLN A 188 4.40 12.72 26.28
N ASN A 189 4.59 13.69 25.39
CA ASN A 189 5.30 14.93 25.68
C ASN A 189 4.56 15.81 26.71
N SER A 190 3.22 15.72 26.75
CA SER A 190 2.41 16.45 27.74
C SER A 190 2.55 15.94 29.17
N GLY A 191 3.08 14.71 29.35
CA GLY A 191 3.17 14.04 30.64
C GLY A 191 1.82 13.69 31.26
N TYR A 192 0.77 13.60 30.43
CA TYR A 192 -0.59 13.26 30.88
C TYR A 192 -0.65 11.78 31.27
N VAL A 193 -1.22 11.48 32.44
CA VAL A 193 -1.42 10.10 32.90
C VAL A 193 -2.71 9.57 32.31
N LEU A 194 -2.58 8.59 31.41
CA LEU A 194 -3.72 7.96 30.75
C LEU A 194 -4.38 6.91 31.64
N GLU A 195 -5.68 6.81 31.54
CA GLU A 195 -6.43 5.66 32.09
C GLU A 195 -6.03 4.37 31.36
N PRO A 196 -5.97 3.23 32.07
CA PRO A 196 -5.50 1.97 31.47
C PRO A 196 -6.29 1.55 30.23
N GLU A 197 -7.61 1.77 30.20
CA GLU A 197 -8.47 1.50 29.06
C GLU A 197 -8.11 2.35 27.85
N VAL A 198 -7.93 3.66 28.04
CA VAL A 198 -7.53 4.58 26.98
C VAL A 198 -6.17 4.18 26.42
N LYS A 199 -5.24 3.81 27.29
CA LYS A 199 -3.91 3.34 26.89
C LYS A 199 -4.00 2.09 26.04
N ALA A 200 -4.83 1.11 26.41
CA ALA A 200 -5.02 -0.11 25.63
C ALA A 200 -5.61 0.15 24.23
N ARG A 201 -6.55 1.10 24.10
CA ARG A 201 -7.08 1.53 22.81
C ARG A 201 -6.01 2.21 21.95
N ILE A 202 -5.16 3.04 22.56
CA ILE A 202 -4.05 3.70 21.86
C ILE A 202 -3.00 2.67 21.41
N GLU A 203 -2.64 1.72 22.27
CA GLU A 203 -1.74 0.62 21.93
C GLU A 203 -2.28 -0.20 20.74
N TYR A 204 -3.59 -0.47 20.72
CA TYR A 204 -4.24 -1.08 19.56
C TYR A 204 -4.05 -0.25 18.27
N LEU A 205 -4.33 1.06 18.32
CA LEU A 205 -4.17 1.94 17.16
C LEU A 205 -2.71 2.02 16.68
N LEU A 206 -1.75 2.05 17.60
CA LEU A 206 -0.32 2.00 17.24
C LEU A 206 0.02 0.67 16.55
N GLY A 207 -0.52 -0.44 17.02
CA GLY A 207 -0.42 -1.72 16.33
C GLY A 207 -0.94 -1.66 14.90
N VAL A 208 -2.11 -1.04 14.68
CA VAL A 208 -2.67 -0.84 13.33
C VAL A 208 -1.74 0.02 12.47
N THR A 209 -1.19 1.12 13.00
CA THR A 209 -0.26 1.97 12.23
C THR A 209 1.03 1.26 11.85
N GLU A 210 1.62 0.49 12.76
CA GLU A 210 2.82 -0.30 12.47
C GLU A 210 2.54 -1.43 11.46
N TYR A 211 1.35 -2.04 11.51
CA TYR A 211 0.91 -3.03 10.53
C TYR A 211 0.84 -2.43 9.11
N VAL A 212 0.25 -1.24 8.96
CA VAL A 212 0.16 -0.54 7.67
C VAL A 212 1.55 -0.16 7.14
N ASP A 213 2.48 0.22 8.02
CA ASP A 213 3.87 0.51 7.66
C ASP A 213 4.71 -0.76 7.43
N ASN A 214 4.08 -1.93 7.48
CA ASN A 214 4.72 -3.25 7.31
C ASN A 214 5.79 -3.60 8.37
N HIS A 215 5.71 -2.99 9.55
CA HIS A 215 6.54 -3.30 10.71
C HIS A 215 5.84 -4.34 11.60
N LEU A 216 5.70 -5.57 11.11
CA LEU A 216 4.83 -6.59 11.70
C LEU A 216 5.23 -6.97 13.14
N ASP A 217 6.52 -6.97 13.48
CA ASP A 217 6.98 -7.30 14.83
C ASP A 217 6.59 -6.20 15.84
N ASN A 218 6.72 -4.93 15.47
CA ASN A 218 6.27 -3.81 16.29
C ASN A 218 4.75 -3.82 16.47
N ALA A 219 4.01 -4.12 15.39
CA ALA A 219 2.56 -4.25 15.44
C ALA A 219 2.13 -5.33 16.44
N LEU A 220 2.77 -6.51 16.41
CA LEU A 220 2.51 -7.60 17.35
C LEU A 220 2.77 -7.19 18.79
N GLU A 221 3.87 -6.46 19.07
CA GLU A 221 4.18 -5.98 20.42
C GLU A 221 3.07 -5.05 20.96
N TYR A 222 2.60 -4.10 20.16
CA TYR A 222 1.52 -3.20 20.56
C TYR A 222 0.19 -3.94 20.74
N TYR A 223 -0.17 -4.84 19.82
CA TYR A 223 -1.39 -5.64 19.96
C TYR A 223 -1.37 -6.54 21.19
N GLN A 224 -0.23 -7.17 21.53
CA GLN A 224 -0.09 -8.00 22.73
C GLN A 224 -0.29 -7.17 24.02
N LYS A 225 0.24 -5.94 24.08
CA LYS A 225 0.02 -5.03 25.21
C LYS A 225 -1.47 -4.68 25.36
N SER A 226 -2.12 -4.33 24.27
CA SER A 226 -3.56 -4.07 24.25
C SER A 226 -4.38 -5.30 24.67
N LEU A 227 -4.07 -6.46 24.10
CA LEU A 227 -4.75 -7.72 24.41
C LEU A 227 -4.68 -8.08 25.90
N ALA A 228 -3.51 -7.92 26.52
CA ALA A 228 -3.32 -8.22 27.93
C ALA A 228 -4.28 -7.43 28.84
N PHE A 229 -4.53 -6.15 28.52
CA PHE A 229 -5.51 -5.35 29.24
C PHE A 229 -6.95 -5.87 29.01
N TRP A 230 -7.34 -6.13 27.76
CA TRP A 230 -8.70 -6.59 27.44
C TRP A 230 -9.00 -7.97 28.03
N GLN A 231 -7.99 -8.84 28.15
CA GLN A 231 -8.12 -10.10 28.85
C GLN A 231 -8.32 -9.90 30.36
N GLN A 232 -7.61 -8.94 30.97
CA GLN A 232 -7.74 -8.64 32.40
C GLN A 232 -9.14 -8.11 32.76
N VAL A 233 -9.73 -7.27 31.90
CA VAL A 233 -11.08 -6.71 32.11
C VAL A 233 -12.20 -7.59 31.53
N ASN A 234 -11.83 -8.69 30.87
CA ASN A 234 -12.75 -9.64 30.23
C ASN A 234 -13.68 -9.02 29.17
N ASP A 235 -13.18 -8.05 28.41
CA ASP A 235 -13.91 -7.48 27.27
C ASP A 235 -13.70 -8.36 26.03
N LEU A 236 -14.68 -9.22 25.75
CA LEU A 236 -14.62 -10.19 24.65
C LEU A 236 -14.62 -9.53 23.27
N VAL A 237 -15.26 -8.36 23.12
CA VAL A 237 -15.35 -7.66 21.84
C VAL A 237 -13.97 -7.15 21.42
N TRP A 238 -13.29 -6.44 22.32
CA TRP A 238 -11.93 -5.98 22.08
C TRP A 238 -10.92 -7.12 21.95
N GLN A 239 -11.05 -8.17 22.78
CA GLN A 239 -10.21 -9.37 22.65
C GLN A 239 -10.33 -9.99 21.26
N GLY A 240 -11.54 -10.21 20.77
CA GLY A 240 -11.79 -10.78 19.44
C GLY A 240 -11.22 -9.92 18.33
N LYS A 241 -11.34 -8.59 18.44
CA LYS A 241 -10.79 -7.64 17.46
C LYS A 241 -9.27 -7.68 17.43
N VAL A 242 -8.61 -7.57 18.59
CA VAL A 242 -7.15 -7.56 18.66
C VAL A 242 -6.56 -8.91 18.21
N LEU A 243 -7.17 -10.04 18.62
CA LEU A 243 -6.78 -11.37 18.16
C LEU A 243 -6.90 -11.53 16.64
N SER A 244 -7.93 -10.93 16.04
CA SER A 244 -8.10 -10.92 14.58
C SER A 244 -6.93 -10.22 13.89
N ASP A 245 -6.50 -9.08 14.41
CA ASP A 245 -5.42 -8.30 13.80
C ASP A 245 -4.03 -8.93 14.09
N ILE A 246 -3.84 -9.59 15.23
CA ILE A 246 -2.67 -10.45 15.49
C ILE A 246 -2.61 -11.60 14.47
N THR A 247 -3.74 -12.26 14.20
CA THR A 247 -3.83 -13.33 13.20
C THR A 247 -3.36 -12.84 11.82
N LEU A 248 -3.78 -11.63 11.43
CA LEU A 248 -3.33 -11.01 10.16
C LEU A 248 -1.84 -10.75 10.13
N CYS A 249 -1.24 -10.29 11.25
CA CYS A 249 0.21 -10.08 11.32
C CYS A 249 0.99 -11.37 11.09
N TYR A 250 0.63 -12.45 11.78
CA TYR A 250 1.31 -13.75 11.59
C TYR A 250 1.08 -14.31 10.18
N TYR A 251 -0.12 -14.16 9.63
CA TYR A 251 -0.41 -14.56 8.26
C TYR A 251 0.46 -13.80 7.23
N GLU A 252 0.60 -12.49 7.36
CA GLU A 252 1.47 -11.71 6.47
C GLU A 252 2.95 -12.05 6.66
N LYS A 253 3.42 -12.33 7.89
CA LYS A 253 4.77 -12.81 8.15
C LYS A 253 5.02 -14.15 7.46
N ALA A 254 4.13 -15.12 7.63
CA ALA A 254 4.23 -16.43 6.99
C ALA A 254 4.28 -16.32 5.45
N ARG A 255 3.46 -15.46 4.87
CA ARG A 255 3.47 -15.20 3.42
C ARG A 255 4.75 -14.53 2.93
N GLN A 256 5.30 -13.57 3.68
CA GLN A 256 6.57 -12.92 3.34
C GLN A 256 7.74 -13.91 3.37
N GLN A 257 7.75 -14.85 4.30
CA GLN A 257 8.76 -15.91 4.35
C GLN A 257 8.66 -16.84 3.15
N GLU A 258 7.44 -17.23 2.73
CA GLU A 258 7.23 -18.03 1.50
C GLU A 258 7.72 -17.31 0.24
N THR A 259 7.47 -16.01 0.12
CA THR A 259 7.91 -15.24 -1.05
C THR A 259 9.42 -15.04 -1.10
N ASN A 260 10.09 -15.01 0.04
CA ASN A 260 11.54 -14.89 0.16
C ASN A 260 12.27 -16.23 0.05
N SER A 261 11.55 -17.35 0.15
CA SER A 261 12.10 -18.69 -0.04
C SER A 261 12.28 -19.01 -1.54
N PRO A 262 13.38 -19.66 -1.96
CA PRO A 262 13.68 -19.90 -3.37
C PRO A 262 12.88 -21.09 -3.96
N GLN A 263 11.55 -21.03 -3.89
CA GLN A 263 10.69 -22.09 -4.46
C GLN A 263 10.26 -21.76 -5.89
N THR A 264 10.33 -22.76 -6.76
CA THR A 264 9.93 -22.67 -8.18
C THR A 264 8.41 -22.65 -8.34
N VAL A 265 7.91 -21.98 -9.39
CA VAL A 265 6.47 -21.86 -9.71
C VAL A 265 5.77 -23.24 -9.88
N GLU A 266 6.50 -24.30 -10.19
CA GLU A 266 5.99 -25.67 -10.19
C GLU A 266 5.61 -26.18 -8.80
N THR A 267 6.23 -25.64 -7.74
CA THR A 267 5.93 -25.95 -6.34
C THR A 267 4.71 -25.20 -5.80
N LEU A 268 4.24 -24.12 -6.43
CA LEU A 268 3.05 -23.40 -5.96
C LEU A 268 1.76 -24.25 -6.01
N HIS A 269 1.70 -25.24 -6.88
CA HIS A 269 0.61 -26.25 -6.88
C HIS A 269 0.91 -27.47 -5.99
N ALA A 270 2.19 -27.73 -5.69
CA ALA A 270 2.62 -28.85 -4.82
C ALA A 270 2.71 -28.44 -3.33
N THR A 271 2.91 -27.16 -3.04
CA THR A 271 3.06 -26.65 -1.66
C THR A 271 1.80 -26.78 -0.82
N SER A 272 0.62 -26.90 -1.44
CA SER A 272 -0.62 -27.14 -0.70
C SER A 272 -0.63 -28.51 0.00
N LEU A 273 0.01 -29.51 -0.58
CA LEU A 273 0.13 -30.86 0.03
C LEU A 273 1.34 -31.01 0.99
N GLN A 274 2.30 -30.07 0.94
CA GLN A 274 3.49 -30.09 1.80
C GLN A 274 3.35 -29.22 3.06
N ARG A 275 2.32 -28.36 3.15
CA ARG A 275 2.10 -27.47 4.31
C ARG A 275 1.77 -28.21 5.62
N GLU A 276 1.36 -29.45 5.55
CA GLU A 276 1.15 -30.28 6.76
C GLU A 276 2.44 -30.65 7.50
N ASN A 277 3.61 -30.52 6.85
CA ASN A 277 4.91 -30.94 7.38
C ASN A 277 5.96 -29.83 7.49
N THR A 278 5.63 -28.58 7.24
CA THR A 278 6.56 -27.47 7.49
C THR A 278 6.36 -26.98 8.91
N ASP A 279 7.40 -27.12 9.71
CA ASP A 279 7.60 -26.56 11.07
C ASP A 279 7.73 -25.01 10.99
N ASP A 280 6.90 -24.36 10.19
CA ASP A 280 6.91 -22.91 10.03
C ASP A 280 6.09 -22.30 11.17
N SER A 281 6.79 -21.77 12.14
CA SER A 281 6.27 -21.19 13.39
C SER A 281 5.14 -20.18 13.11
N ASP A 282 5.27 -19.35 12.07
CA ASP A 282 4.31 -18.28 11.79
C ASP A 282 2.98 -18.82 11.23
N TRP A 283 2.97 -19.90 10.44
CA TRP A 283 1.72 -20.57 10.03
C TRP A 283 1.02 -21.25 11.19
N GLN A 284 1.79 -21.83 12.13
CA GLN A 284 1.25 -22.43 13.34
C GLN A 284 0.61 -21.38 14.25
N GLU A 285 1.28 -20.25 14.46
CA GLU A 285 0.73 -19.12 15.20
C GLU A 285 -0.50 -18.53 14.51
N THR A 286 -0.50 -18.42 13.17
CA THR A 286 -1.68 -18.00 12.41
C THR A 286 -2.90 -18.89 12.72
N ARG A 287 -2.74 -20.21 12.69
CA ARG A 287 -3.83 -21.15 13.03
C ARG A 287 -4.31 -21.00 14.48
N ASN A 288 -3.37 -20.87 15.40
CA ASN A 288 -3.64 -20.75 16.83
C ASN A 288 -4.45 -19.47 17.13
N TYR A 289 -3.96 -18.32 16.66
CA TYR A 289 -4.65 -17.05 16.88
C TYR A 289 -5.97 -16.95 16.12
N LEU A 290 -6.07 -17.52 14.92
CA LEU A 290 -7.33 -17.62 14.18
C LEU A 290 -8.40 -18.37 14.98
N GLN A 291 -8.03 -19.55 15.53
CA GLN A 291 -8.95 -20.34 16.32
C GLN A 291 -9.37 -19.62 17.60
N GLN A 292 -8.44 -19.00 18.32
CA GLN A 292 -8.74 -18.18 19.50
C GLN A 292 -9.67 -17.01 19.14
N SER A 293 -9.38 -16.28 18.06
CA SER A 293 -10.19 -15.17 17.62
C SER A 293 -11.62 -15.59 17.30
N LEU A 294 -11.80 -16.67 16.54
CA LEU A 294 -13.13 -17.19 16.20
C LEU A 294 -13.91 -17.61 17.46
N GLN A 295 -13.27 -18.32 18.41
CA GLN A 295 -13.91 -18.71 19.66
C GLN A 295 -14.36 -17.50 20.48
N ILE A 296 -13.53 -16.48 20.61
CA ILE A 296 -13.86 -15.27 21.35
C ILE A 296 -14.98 -14.49 20.64
N LEU A 297 -14.87 -14.30 19.31
CA LEU A 297 -15.91 -13.62 18.54
C LEU A 297 -17.26 -14.33 18.63
N GLU A 298 -17.29 -15.66 18.65
CA GLU A 298 -18.51 -16.45 18.85
C GLU A 298 -19.10 -16.23 20.26
N ALA A 299 -18.26 -16.13 21.27
CA ALA A 299 -18.68 -15.88 22.64
C ALA A 299 -19.27 -14.47 22.87
N THR A 300 -18.98 -13.50 21.97
CA THR A 300 -19.52 -12.14 22.08
C THR A 300 -21.01 -12.03 21.82
N GLN A 301 -21.65 -13.04 21.20
CA GLN A 301 -23.03 -13.00 20.72
C GLN A 301 -23.31 -11.84 19.74
N ARG A 302 -22.27 -11.36 19.05
CA ARG A 302 -22.30 -10.28 18.06
C ARG A 302 -22.06 -10.87 16.65
N PRO A 303 -23.10 -11.34 15.94
CA PRO A 303 -22.94 -11.98 14.63
C PRO A 303 -22.38 -11.02 13.58
N ASP A 304 -22.62 -9.72 13.73
CA ASP A 304 -22.04 -8.67 12.88
C ASP A 304 -20.50 -8.67 12.93
N LEU A 305 -19.88 -8.81 14.10
CA LEU A 305 -18.42 -8.87 14.21
C LEU A 305 -17.84 -10.14 13.57
N VAL A 306 -18.55 -11.26 13.72
CA VAL A 306 -18.18 -12.52 13.06
C VAL A 306 -18.27 -12.36 11.54
N ALA A 307 -19.34 -11.75 11.02
CA ALA A 307 -19.52 -11.51 9.60
C ALA A 307 -18.43 -10.59 9.03
N HIS A 308 -18.11 -9.49 9.71
CA HIS A 308 -17.03 -8.59 9.29
C HIS A 308 -15.64 -9.23 9.30
N SER A 309 -15.43 -10.27 10.10
CA SER A 309 -14.16 -11.00 10.11
C SER A 309 -13.97 -11.91 8.89
N LEU A 310 -15.06 -12.28 8.18
CA LEU A 310 -15.00 -13.22 7.05
C LEU A 310 -14.10 -12.72 5.90
N GLU A 311 -14.13 -11.42 5.58
CA GLU A 311 -13.30 -10.88 4.50
C GLU A 311 -11.81 -11.12 4.74
N LYS A 312 -11.40 -10.99 6.01
CA LYS A 312 -10.02 -11.21 6.45
C LYS A 312 -9.72 -12.70 6.59
N PHE A 313 -10.52 -13.42 7.35
CA PHE A 313 -10.31 -14.82 7.67
C PHE A 313 -10.60 -15.77 6.52
N GLY A 314 -11.51 -15.40 5.60
CA GLY A 314 -11.81 -16.20 4.43
C GLY A 314 -10.58 -16.48 3.57
N LYS A 315 -9.70 -15.48 3.39
CA LYS A 315 -8.43 -15.65 2.68
C LYS A 315 -7.46 -16.56 3.45
N ILE A 316 -7.38 -16.39 4.76
CA ILE A 316 -6.52 -17.21 5.64
C ILE A 316 -6.98 -18.66 5.63
N LEU A 317 -8.27 -18.91 5.82
CA LEU A 317 -8.87 -20.26 5.82
C LEU A 317 -8.69 -20.97 4.48
N ARG A 318 -8.80 -20.22 3.37
CA ARG A 318 -8.50 -20.72 2.02
C ARG A 318 -7.04 -21.18 1.91
N ASP A 319 -6.10 -20.36 2.33
CA ASP A 319 -4.66 -20.65 2.26
C ASP A 319 -4.26 -21.79 3.22
N LEU A 320 -4.95 -21.90 4.36
CA LEU A 320 -4.83 -23.02 5.29
C LEU A 320 -5.59 -24.27 4.84
N GLN A 321 -6.40 -24.20 3.76
CA GLN A 321 -7.25 -25.27 3.22
C GLN A 321 -8.32 -25.77 4.22
N ASP A 322 -8.69 -24.95 5.21
CA ASP A 322 -9.77 -25.27 6.12
C ASP A 322 -11.13 -24.84 5.56
N PHE A 323 -11.59 -25.61 4.57
CA PHE A 323 -12.82 -25.30 3.86
C PHE A 323 -14.10 -25.59 4.67
N GLU A 324 -13.99 -26.35 5.76
CA GLU A 324 -15.12 -26.59 6.66
C GLU A 324 -15.39 -25.36 7.54
N GLN A 325 -14.34 -24.80 8.14
CA GLN A 325 -14.46 -23.55 8.88
C GLN A 325 -14.85 -22.38 7.97
N LEU A 326 -14.28 -22.32 6.75
CA LEU A 326 -14.64 -21.32 5.74
C LEU A 326 -16.13 -21.36 5.42
N LYS A 327 -16.69 -22.55 5.19
CA LYS A 327 -18.12 -22.73 4.94
C LYS A 327 -18.97 -22.25 6.10
N ASN A 328 -18.68 -22.70 7.32
CA ASN A 328 -19.42 -22.32 8.52
C ASN A 328 -19.42 -20.80 8.75
N LEU A 329 -18.27 -20.16 8.57
CA LEU A 329 -18.12 -18.72 8.72
C LEU A 329 -18.92 -17.96 7.64
N ALA A 330 -18.84 -18.41 6.38
CA ALA A 330 -19.55 -17.81 5.26
C ALA A 330 -21.08 -17.97 5.37
N GLU A 331 -21.59 -19.12 5.82
CA GLU A 331 -23.02 -19.32 6.07
C GLU A 331 -23.56 -18.33 7.13
N ARG A 332 -22.80 -18.09 8.18
CA ARG A 332 -23.20 -17.15 9.26
C ARG A 332 -23.11 -15.70 8.79
N ALA A 333 -22.06 -15.34 8.04
CA ALA A 333 -21.88 -14.00 7.49
C ALA A 333 -22.97 -13.66 6.48
N LEU A 334 -23.36 -14.61 5.64
CA LEU A 334 -24.42 -14.43 4.63
C LEU A 334 -25.74 -13.97 5.27
N VAL A 335 -26.14 -14.56 6.40
CA VAL A 335 -27.37 -14.16 7.12
C VAL A 335 -27.31 -12.70 7.57
N VAL A 336 -26.16 -12.24 8.03
CA VAL A 336 -25.97 -10.85 8.49
C VAL A 336 -25.95 -9.90 7.28
N HIS A 337 -25.16 -10.20 6.27
CA HIS A 337 -25.03 -9.35 5.10
C HIS A 337 -26.33 -9.27 4.26
N GLU A 338 -27.14 -10.34 4.25
CA GLU A 338 -28.50 -10.29 3.67
C GLU A 338 -29.43 -9.36 4.46
N ALA A 339 -29.34 -9.35 5.79
CA ALA A 339 -30.11 -8.43 6.62
C ALA A 339 -29.64 -6.97 6.44
N GLU A 340 -28.35 -6.73 6.23
CA GLU A 340 -27.78 -5.40 5.94
C GLU A 340 -28.07 -4.93 4.50
N GLY A 341 -28.36 -5.85 3.57
CA GLY A 341 -28.57 -5.57 2.15
C GLY A 341 -27.28 -5.22 1.38
N ASP A 342 -26.11 -5.61 1.90
CA ASP A 342 -24.81 -5.37 1.25
C ASP A 342 -24.54 -6.39 0.14
N SER A 343 -24.95 -6.05 -1.09
CA SER A 343 -24.81 -6.93 -2.25
C SER A 343 -23.35 -7.32 -2.56
N LEU A 344 -22.36 -6.48 -2.21
CA LEU A 344 -20.95 -6.83 -2.46
C LEU A 344 -20.51 -7.95 -1.51
N LYS A 345 -20.77 -7.81 -0.24
CA LYS A 345 -20.45 -8.81 0.77
C LYS A 345 -21.26 -10.11 0.54
N ILE A 346 -22.56 -10.02 0.23
CA ILE A 346 -23.40 -11.18 -0.13
C ILE A 346 -22.77 -11.96 -1.31
N SER A 347 -22.29 -11.25 -2.34
CA SER A 347 -21.65 -11.92 -3.48
C SER A 347 -20.34 -12.61 -3.09
N GLN A 348 -19.56 -12.03 -2.18
CA GLN A 348 -18.34 -12.64 -1.64
C GLN A 348 -18.63 -13.87 -0.79
N ASP A 349 -19.67 -13.83 0.05
CA ASP A 349 -20.10 -14.96 0.87
C ASP A 349 -20.48 -16.16 0.00
N TYR A 350 -21.29 -15.95 -1.04
CA TYR A 350 -21.59 -16.99 -2.02
C TYR A 350 -20.32 -17.49 -2.75
N GLY A 351 -19.34 -16.62 -2.99
CA GLY A 351 -18.05 -16.99 -3.55
C GLY A 351 -17.28 -17.94 -2.63
N PHE A 352 -17.17 -17.63 -1.35
CA PHE A 352 -16.52 -18.49 -0.35
C PHE A 352 -17.25 -19.83 -0.18
N LEU A 353 -18.59 -19.82 -0.18
CA LEU A 353 -19.38 -21.05 -0.14
C LEU A 353 -19.17 -21.91 -1.39
N ALA A 354 -19.10 -21.30 -2.56
CA ALA A 354 -18.82 -21.99 -3.81
C ALA A 354 -17.42 -22.62 -3.82
N GLU A 355 -16.44 -21.93 -3.24
CA GLU A 355 -15.07 -22.42 -3.13
C GLU A 355 -14.97 -23.60 -2.16
N ALA A 356 -15.63 -23.50 -1.00
CA ALA A 356 -15.72 -24.61 -0.05
C ALA A 356 -16.45 -25.83 -0.65
N ALA A 357 -17.52 -25.62 -1.44
CA ALA A 357 -18.20 -26.69 -2.14
C ALA A 357 -17.29 -27.33 -3.21
N LEU A 358 -16.49 -26.53 -3.94
CA LEU A 358 -15.54 -27.00 -4.93
C LEU A 358 -14.45 -27.89 -4.28
N ALA A 359 -13.91 -27.47 -3.14
CA ALA A 359 -12.90 -28.22 -2.40
C ALA A 359 -13.45 -29.57 -1.88
N ASN A 360 -14.72 -29.58 -1.46
CA ASN A 360 -15.45 -30.77 -1.01
C ASN A 360 -16.00 -31.63 -2.16
N GLN A 361 -15.57 -31.38 -3.40
CA GLN A 361 -15.98 -32.11 -4.61
C GLN A 361 -17.51 -32.10 -4.88
N LYS A 362 -18.22 -31.12 -4.33
CA LYS A 362 -19.66 -30.90 -4.58
C LYS A 362 -19.86 -29.97 -5.77
N TRP A 363 -19.52 -30.50 -6.96
CA TRP A 363 -19.40 -29.71 -8.20
C TRP A 363 -20.69 -28.97 -8.58
N GLN A 364 -21.86 -29.61 -8.39
CA GLN A 364 -23.14 -28.99 -8.71
C GLN A 364 -23.49 -27.85 -7.74
N ASP A 365 -23.21 -28.03 -6.45
CA ASP A 365 -23.41 -26.99 -5.45
C ASP A 365 -22.46 -25.80 -5.71
N ALA A 366 -21.19 -26.09 -6.01
CA ALA A 366 -20.22 -25.07 -6.38
C ALA A 366 -20.66 -24.24 -7.59
N LYS A 367 -21.19 -24.91 -8.63
CA LYS A 367 -21.77 -24.25 -9.81
C LYS A 367 -22.91 -23.32 -9.45
N THR A 368 -23.89 -23.81 -8.68
CA THR A 368 -25.08 -23.01 -8.31
C THR A 368 -24.73 -21.82 -7.43
N LEU A 369 -23.82 -22.00 -6.47
CA LEU A 369 -23.36 -20.92 -5.58
C LEU A 369 -22.55 -19.88 -6.34
N ALA A 370 -21.63 -20.28 -7.23
CA ALA A 370 -20.88 -19.35 -8.05
C ALA A 370 -21.78 -18.57 -9.04
N GLN A 371 -22.84 -19.18 -9.56
CA GLN A 371 -23.84 -18.47 -10.37
C GLN A 371 -24.59 -17.41 -9.55
N LYS A 372 -25.03 -17.73 -8.34
CA LYS A 372 -25.66 -16.76 -7.44
C LYS A 372 -24.73 -15.60 -7.13
N ALA A 373 -23.45 -15.89 -6.83
CA ALA A 373 -22.43 -14.87 -6.61
C ALA A 373 -22.32 -13.90 -7.81
N LEU A 374 -22.30 -14.43 -9.03
CA LEU A 374 -22.25 -13.64 -10.27
C LEU A 374 -23.51 -12.80 -10.50
N GLU A 375 -24.69 -13.35 -10.21
CA GLU A 375 -25.97 -12.63 -10.35
C GLU A 375 -26.02 -11.42 -9.42
N VAL A 376 -25.73 -11.61 -8.12
CA VAL A 376 -25.71 -10.54 -7.13
C VAL A 376 -24.66 -9.48 -7.48
N ASN A 377 -23.44 -9.89 -7.82
CA ASN A 377 -22.36 -9.00 -8.23
C ASN A 377 -22.73 -8.17 -9.47
N SER A 378 -23.37 -8.78 -10.46
CA SER A 378 -23.76 -8.09 -11.69
C SER A 378 -24.91 -7.09 -11.51
N ALA A 379 -25.80 -7.34 -10.57
CA ALA A 379 -26.88 -6.41 -10.22
C ALA A 379 -26.30 -5.13 -9.59
N GLN A 380 -25.33 -5.27 -8.70
CA GLN A 380 -24.64 -4.15 -8.07
C GLN A 380 -23.82 -3.32 -9.06
N THR A 381 -23.05 -3.97 -9.93
CA THR A 381 -22.24 -3.28 -10.95
C THR A 381 -23.12 -2.42 -11.86
N ARG A 382 -24.32 -2.88 -12.19
CA ARG A 382 -25.32 -2.11 -12.97
C ARG A 382 -25.86 -0.92 -12.18
N SER A 383 -26.18 -1.09 -10.90
CA SER A 383 -26.65 -0.01 -10.02
C SER A 383 -25.60 1.09 -9.87
N LEU A 384 -24.34 0.73 -9.62
CA LEU A 384 -23.22 1.68 -9.52
C LEU A 384 -22.98 2.44 -10.83
N ALA A 385 -23.05 1.77 -11.98
CA ALA A 385 -22.89 2.41 -13.27
C ALA A 385 -24.00 3.44 -13.56
N LEU A 386 -25.25 3.17 -13.16
CA LEU A 386 -26.38 4.09 -13.26
C LEU A 386 -26.21 5.28 -12.32
N HIS A 387 -25.76 5.04 -11.10
CA HIS A 387 -25.53 6.09 -10.11
C HIS A 387 -24.40 7.05 -10.54
N ARG A 388 -23.32 6.51 -11.12
CA ARG A 388 -22.21 7.31 -11.67
C ARG A 388 -22.63 8.25 -12.82
N GLN A 389 -23.65 7.88 -13.60
CA GLN A 389 -24.17 8.74 -14.67
C GLN A 389 -25.05 9.91 -14.16
N SER A 390 -25.50 9.84 -12.93
CA SER A 390 -26.41 10.83 -12.32
C SER A 390 -25.74 11.85 -11.39
N LEU A 391 -24.45 11.68 -11.04
CA LEU A 391 -23.71 12.54 -10.11
C LEU A 391 -22.85 13.60 -10.83
N PRO A 392 -22.81 14.86 -10.34
CA PRO A 392 -21.81 15.83 -10.77
C PRO A 392 -20.41 15.41 -10.26
N PRO A 393 -19.32 15.79 -10.94
CA PRO A 393 -17.97 15.35 -10.61
C PRO A 393 -17.46 15.99 -9.31
N GLN A 394 -17.76 15.40 -8.17
CA GLN A 394 -17.16 15.73 -6.88
C GLN A 394 -16.10 14.67 -6.51
N ALA A 395 -14.88 15.12 -6.22
CA ALA A 395 -13.67 14.30 -6.24
C ALA A 395 -13.60 13.14 -5.20
N ASN A 396 -14.30 13.22 -4.07
CA ASN A 396 -14.20 12.19 -3.02
C ASN A 396 -15.17 11.01 -3.22
N GLU A 397 -16.35 11.24 -3.77
CA GLU A 397 -17.32 10.18 -4.07
C GLU A 397 -16.88 9.33 -5.28
N SER A 398 -16.08 9.89 -6.19
CA SER A 398 -15.56 9.16 -7.35
C SER A 398 -14.51 8.11 -6.97
N ALA A 399 -13.64 8.39 -6.00
CA ALA A 399 -12.58 7.46 -5.57
C ALA A 399 -13.14 6.22 -4.86
N GLN A 400 -14.16 6.40 -4.02
CA GLN A 400 -14.81 5.29 -3.32
C GLN A 400 -15.65 4.43 -4.30
N ALA A 401 -16.33 5.05 -5.25
CA ALA A 401 -17.06 4.34 -6.30
C ALA A 401 -16.12 3.57 -7.24
N ASP A 402 -14.94 4.12 -7.53
CA ASP A 402 -13.92 3.45 -8.34
C ASP A 402 -13.34 2.23 -7.59
N PHE A 403 -13.09 2.34 -6.29
CA PHE A 403 -12.62 1.22 -5.46
C PHE A 403 -13.63 0.07 -5.41
N VAL A 404 -14.92 0.37 -5.15
CA VAL A 404 -16.00 -0.62 -5.12
C VAL A 404 -16.17 -1.27 -6.50
N CYS A 405 -16.02 -0.51 -7.59
CA CYS A 405 -16.09 -1.05 -8.94
C CYS A 405 -14.93 -2.02 -9.23
N VAL A 406 -13.70 -1.69 -8.83
CA VAL A 406 -12.52 -2.56 -8.99
C VAL A 406 -12.68 -3.85 -8.17
N ALA A 407 -13.17 -3.75 -6.93
CA ALA A 407 -13.46 -4.91 -6.08
C ALA A 407 -14.51 -5.83 -6.71
N ALA A 408 -15.63 -5.27 -7.21
CA ALA A 408 -16.68 -6.04 -7.86
C ALA A 408 -16.19 -6.75 -9.13
N ILE A 409 -15.33 -6.10 -9.93
CA ILE A 409 -14.73 -6.68 -11.13
C ILE A 409 -13.78 -7.83 -10.76
N SER A 410 -12.95 -7.64 -9.72
CA SER A 410 -12.03 -8.66 -9.22
C SER A 410 -12.77 -9.90 -8.70
N ASN A 411 -13.82 -9.71 -7.92
CA ASN A 411 -14.65 -10.80 -7.40
C ASN A 411 -15.32 -11.57 -8.55
N ARG A 412 -15.82 -10.88 -9.57
CA ARG A 412 -16.39 -11.51 -10.76
C ARG A 412 -15.41 -12.46 -11.47
N GLN A 413 -14.14 -12.08 -11.52
CA GLN A 413 -13.10 -12.93 -12.11
C GLN A 413 -12.89 -14.22 -11.31
N GLU A 414 -12.89 -14.13 -9.97
CA GLU A 414 -12.81 -15.30 -9.07
C GLU A 414 -14.02 -16.23 -9.23
N PHE A 415 -15.24 -15.69 -9.27
CA PHE A 415 -16.46 -16.49 -9.41
C PHE A 415 -16.52 -17.23 -10.75
N LEU A 416 -16.11 -16.58 -11.83
CA LEU A 416 -15.98 -17.23 -13.14
C LEU A 416 -14.93 -18.35 -13.13
N PHE A 417 -13.87 -18.20 -12.35
CA PHE A 417 -12.85 -19.24 -12.20
C PHE A 417 -13.38 -20.45 -11.44
N ILE A 418 -14.10 -20.24 -10.33
CA ILE A 418 -14.76 -21.31 -9.57
C ILE A 418 -15.77 -22.03 -10.46
N LEU A 419 -16.59 -21.29 -11.20
CA LEU A 419 -17.57 -21.82 -12.13
C LEU A 419 -16.91 -22.67 -13.22
N ALA A 420 -15.82 -22.19 -13.80
CA ALA A 420 -15.07 -22.94 -14.80
C ALA A 420 -14.50 -24.26 -14.26
N LYS A 421 -13.99 -24.27 -13.03
CA LYS A 421 -13.52 -25.49 -12.35
C LYS A 421 -14.66 -26.46 -12.06
N ALA A 422 -15.82 -25.96 -11.63
CA ALA A 422 -16.99 -26.78 -11.40
C ALA A 422 -17.48 -27.44 -12.70
N GLU A 423 -17.60 -26.68 -13.78
CA GLU A 423 -18.01 -27.22 -15.12
C GLU A 423 -17.00 -28.22 -15.65
N GLN A 424 -15.70 -27.96 -15.50
CA GLN A 424 -14.65 -28.91 -15.90
C GLN A 424 -14.80 -30.25 -15.20
N ASN A 425 -15.11 -30.27 -13.90
CA ASN A 425 -15.29 -31.50 -13.13
C ASN A 425 -16.65 -32.18 -13.40
N LEU A 426 -17.65 -31.45 -13.90
CA LEU A 426 -18.91 -32.00 -14.39
C LEU A 426 -18.81 -32.57 -15.81
N GLY A 427 -17.65 -32.39 -16.49
CA GLY A 427 -17.42 -32.88 -17.85
C GLY A 427 -17.81 -31.90 -18.96
N GLU A 428 -18.25 -30.67 -18.60
CA GLU A 428 -18.68 -29.63 -19.53
C GLU A 428 -17.49 -28.74 -19.96
N GLU A 429 -16.52 -29.32 -20.71
CA GLU A 429 -15.24 -28.68 -21.04
C GLU A 429 -15.40 -27.38 -21.85
N GLN A 430 -16.37 -27.34 -22.78
CA GLN A 430 -16.62 -26.16 -23.62
C GLN A 430 -17.19 -25.00 -22.79
N ALA A 431 -18.06 -25.29 -21.82
CA ALA A 431 -18.56 -24.28 -20.88
C ALA A 431 -17.41 -23.73 -20.02
N ALA A 432 -16.55 -24.59 -19.49
CA ALA A 432 -15.38 -24.21 -18.71
C ALA A 432 -14.43 -23.28 -19.50
N ILE A 433 -14.13 -23.60 -20.76
CA ILE A 433 -13.33 -22.78 -21.68
C ILE A 433 -13.98 -21.38 -21.86
N SER A 434 -15.30 -21.35 -22.06
CA SER A 434 -16.04 -20.08 -22.22
C SER A 434 -15.94 -19.17 -21.00
N PHE A 435 -16.09 -19.75 -19.80
CA PHE A 435 -15.98 -19.00 -18.55
C PHE A 435 -14.55 -18.51 -18.30
N LEU A 436 -13.52 -19.33 -18.56
CA LEU A 436 -12.12 -18.91 -18.45
C LEU A 436 -11.77 -17.77 -19.41
N LYS A 437 -12.22 -17.86 -20.66
CA LYS A 437 -12.04 -16.76 -21.65
C LYS A 437 -12.71 -15.48 -21.18
N THR A 438 -13.90 -15.58 -20.62
CA THR A 438 -14.62 -14.43 -20.09
C THR A 438 -13.88 -13.81 -18.90
N ALA A 439 -13.36 -14.64 -17.98
CA ALA A 439 -12.59 -14.20 -16.84
C ALA A 439 -11.27 -13.49 -17.26
N ILE A 440 -10.58 -14.03 -18.26
CA ILE A 440 -9.36 -13.43 -18.82
C ILE A 440 -9.67 -12.10 -19.50
N LYS A 441 -10.77 -12.01 -20.25
CA LYS A 441 -11.19 -10.78 -20.95
C LYS A 441 -11.58 -9.64 -19.98
N ILE A 442 -12.09 -9.95 -18.82
CA ILE A 442 -12.40 -8.97 -17.76
C ILE A 442 -11.12 -8.35 -17.22
N GLY A 443 -10.04 -9.07 -17.19
CA GLY A 443 -8.63 -8.79 -17.03
C GLY A 443 -8.23 -7.61 -16.12
N VAL A 444 -8.26 -7.78 -14.80
CA VAL A 444 -7.52 -6.92 -13.89
C VAL A 444 -6.21 -7.63 -13.53
N ILE A 445 -5.20 -7.51 -14.40
CA ILE A 445 -3.90 -8.17 -14.21
C ILE A 445 -3.15 -7.54 -13.03
N ASP A 446 -3.22 -6.21 -12.90
CA ASP A 446 -2.43 -5.45 -11.93
C ASP A 446 -2.81 -5.74 -10.46
N SER A 447 -4.07 -6.04 -10.17
CA SER A 447 -4.53 -6.28 -8.80
C SER A 447 -4.31 -7.72 -8.30
N LYS A 448 -4.40 -8.73 -9.19
CA LYS A 448 -4.28 -10.16 -8.85
C LYS A 448 -3.55 -10.97 -9.94
N PRO A 449 -2.25 -10.74 -10.17
CA PRO A 449 -1.51 -11.43 -11.23
C PRO A 449 -1.46 -12.95 -11.06
N GLN A 450 -1.48 -13.46 -9.82
CA GLN A 450 -1.50 -14.92 -9.54
C GLN A 450 -2.81 -15.58 -9.96
N LEU A 451 -3.96 -14.91 -9.75
CA LEU A 451 -5.26 -15.40 -10.23
C LEU A 451 -5.27 -15.46 -11.75
N TYR A 452 -4.79 -14.40 -12.41
CA TYR A 452 -4.70 -14.35 -13.86
C TYR A 452 -3.83 -15.47 -14.42
N LEU A 453 -2.67 -15.75 -13.82
CA LEU A 453 -1.83 -16.90 -14.19
C LEU A 453 -2.56 -18.22 -14.01
N SER A 454 -3.32 -18.40 -12.92
CA SER A 454 -4.12 -19.59 -12.67
C SER A 454 -5.20 -19.81 -13.74
N LEU A 455 -5.84 -18.73 -14.21
CA LEU A 455 -6.79 -18.78 -15.34
C LEU A 455 -6.10 -19.25 -16.63
N LEU A 456 -4.93 -18.69 -16.96
CA LEU A 456 -4.17 -19.08 -18.16
C LEU A 456 -3.69 -20.54 -18.09
N ILE A 457 -3.23 -21.01 -16.93
CA ILE A 457 -2.79 -22.39 -16.72
C ILE A 457 -3.96 -23.36 -16.95
N ASN A 458 -5.12 -23.09 -16.36
CA ASN A 458 -6.31 -23.93 -16.50
C ASN A 458 -6.84 -23.91 -17.95
N LEU A 459 -6.92 -22.74 -18.59
CA LEU A 459 -7.34 -22.64 -19.98
C LEU A 459 -6.41 -23.39 -20.92
N ARG A 460 -5.09 -23.29 -20.70
CA ARG A 460 -4.11 -24.05 -21.46
C ARG A 460 -4.30 -25.56 -21.30
N SER A 461 -4.54 -26.05 -20.07
CA SER A 461 -4.74 -27.48 -19.81
C SER A 461 -5.97 -28.01 -20.53
N LEU A 462 -7.08 -27.26 -20.58
CA LEU A 462 -8.29 -27.62 -21.33
C LEU A 462 -8.04 -27.63 -22.83
N TYR A 463 -7.32 -26.65 -23.39
CA TYR A 463 -6.98 -26.65 -24.81
C TYR A 463 -6.08 -27.83 -25.19
N LEU A 464 -5.16 -28.28 -24.34
CA LEU A 464 -4.36 -29.46 -24.57
C LEU A 464 -5.21 -30.74 -24.57
N LYS A 465 -6.19 -30.82 -23.65
CA LYS A 465 -7.14 -31.94 -23.57
C LYS A 465 -8.03 -32.03 -24.82
N GLU A 466 -8.50 -30.87 -25.29
CA GLU A 466 -9.28 -30.71 -26.52
C GLU A 466 -8.44 -30.80 -27.82
N LYS A 467 -7.11 -31.07 -27.71
CA LYS A 467 -6.17 -31.15 -28.85
C LYS A 467 -6.05 -29.84 -29.65
N GLN A 468 -6.42 -28.69 -29.07
CA GLN A 468 -6.29 -27.35 -29.65
C GLN A 468 -4.90 -26.79 -29.39
N TYR A 469 -3.87 -27.40 -29.98
CA TYR A 469 -2.46 -27.12 -29.66
C TYR A 469 -2.01 -25.70 -29.97
N LEU A 470 -2.56 -25.09 -31.04
CA LEU A 470 -2.22 -23.71 -31.42
C LEU A 470 -2.71 -22.69 -30.34
N GLU A 471 -3.95 -22.87 -29.89
CA GLU A 471 -4.51 -22.03 -28.85
C GLU A 471 -3.78 -22.23 -27.49
N ALA A 472 -3.49 -23.47 -27.14
CA ALA A 472 -2.69 -23.80 -25.96
C ALA A 472 -1.29 -23.16 -26.02
N PHE A 473 -0.68 -23.05 -27.22
CA PHE A 473 0.60 -22.37 -27.40
C PHE A 473 0.48 -20.85 -27.21
N LYS A 474 -0.56 -20.23 -27.77
CA LYS A 474 -0.81 -18.78 -27.57
C LYS A 474 -0.96 -18.42 -26.07
N ILE A 475 -1.78 -19.20 -25.35
CA ILE A 475 -1.96 -19.01 -23.91
C ILE A 475 -0.65 -19.21 -23.13
N LYS A 476 0.20 -20.18 -23.56
CA LYS A 476 1.54 -20.34 -22.97
C LYS A 476 2.41 -19.08 -23.16
N GLN A 477 2.37 -18.46 -24.34
CA GLN A 477 3.14 -17.24 -24.61
C GLN A 477 2.63 -16.07 -23.75
N GLU A 478 1.32 -15.91 -23.65
CA GLU A 478 0.69 -14.91 -22.80
C GLU A 478 1.08 -15.11 -21.32
N ARG A 479 0.99 -16.34 -20.80
CA ARG A 479 1.44 -16.67 -19.45
C ARG A 479 2.89 -16.28 -19.21
N LEU A 480 3.79 -16.62 -20.14
CA LEU A 480 5.21 -16.28 -20.02
C LEU A 480 5.46 -14.76 -20.01
N SER A 481 4.67 -14.01 -20.80
CA SER A 481 4.72 -12.55 -20.80
C SER A 481 4.32 -11.96 -19.46
N VAL A 482 3.21 -12.44 -18.88
CA VAL A 482 2.71 -11.99 -17.56
C VAL A 482 3.70 -12.38 -16.45
N GLU A 483 4.19 -13.64 -16.43
CA GLU A 483 5.20 -14.07 -15.45
C GLU A 483 6.46 -13.19 -15.51
N GLN A 484 6.85 -12.74 -16.69
CA GLN A 484 7.99 -11.85 -16.87
C GLN A 484 7.69 -10.42 -16.42
N GLN A 485 6.50 -9.89 -16.75
CA GLN A 485 6.07 -8.55 -16.39
C GLN A 485 6.04 -8.35 -14.87
N PHE A 486 5.52 -9.32 -14.14
CA PHE A 486 5.35 -9.25 -12.68
C PHE A 486 6.49 -9.92 -11.90
N GLY A 487 7.56 -10.37 -12.55
CA GLY A 487 8.68 -11.03 -11.88
C GLY A 487 8.32 -12.35 -11.18
N LEU A 488 7.17 -12.94 -11.51
CA LEU A 488 6.63 -14.15 -10.87
C LEU A 488 7.26 -15.45 -11.41
N ARG A 489 8.08 -15.35 -12.45
CA ARG A 489 8.85 -16.48 -12.94
C ARG A 489 10.12 -16.59 -12.14
N ALA A 490 10.24 -17.64 -11.35
CA ALA A 490 11.54 -18.11 -10.91
C ALA A 490 12.33 -18.51 -12.15
N PHE A 491 13.20 -17.63 -12.61
CA PHE A 491 14.17 -17.99 -13.62
C PHE A 491 15.11 -19.00 -12.97
N ILE A 492 15.06 -20.25 -13.39
CA ILE A 492 16.16 -21.18 -13.18
C ILE A 492 17.31 -20.61 -14.01
N GLY A 493 18.12 -19.78 -13.42
CA GLY A 493 19.19 -19.04 -14.05
C GLY A 493 19.07 -17.56 -13.74
N ALA A 494 20.02 -17.03 -13.07
CA ALA A 494 20.51 -15.67 -12.99
C ALA A 494 19.63 -14.53 -12.48
N GLY A 495 18.33 -14.60 -12.44
CA GLY A 495 17.52 -13.56 -11.79
C GLY A 495 17.80 -13.44 -10.27
N ARG A 496 18.28 -14.53 -9.67
CA ARG A 496 18.65 -14.64 -8.25
C ARG A 496 20.12 -15.01 -8.01
N LEU A 497 20.93 -15.13 -9.05
CA LEU A 497 22.37 -15.28 -8.88
C LEU A 497 22.91 -13.93 -8.38
N GLN A 498 23.00 -13.78 -7.07
CA GLN A 498 23.75 -12.71 -6.45
C GLN A 498 25.19 -13.18 -6.33
N ALA A 499 26.13 -12.31 -6.66
CA ALA A 499 27.51 -12.53 -6.31
C ALA A 499 27.56 -12.78 -4.80
N THR A 500 28.10 -13.92 -4.39
CA THR A 500 28.19 -14.33 -2.97
C THR A 500 28.90 -13.21 -2.22
N ARG A 501 28.25 -12.58 -1.26
CA ARG A 501 28.94 -11.75 -0.27
C ARG A 501 29.90 -12.69 0.45
N GLN A 502 31.18 -12.57 0.16
CA GLN A 502 32.20 -13.29 0.92
C GLN A 502 32.09 -12.86 2.38
N VAL A 503 31.69 -13.79 3.22
CA VAL A 503 31.99 -13.76 4.64
C VAL A 503 33.51 -13.81 4.74
N ASN A 504 34.11 -12.78 5.35
CA ASN A 504 35.53 -12.59 5.55
C ASN A 504 36.28 -13.88 5.88
N PHE A 505 36.98 -14.42 4.92
CA PHE A 505 38.15 -15.24 5.19
C PHE A 505 39.38 -14.35 5.00
N SER A 506 39.84 -13.81 6.12
CA SER A 506 41.14 -13.17 6.22
C SER A 506 42.25 -14.18 5.92
N LYS A 507 43.16 -13.78 5.05
CA LYS A 507 44.47 -14.36 4.73
C LYS A 507 44.47 -15.49 3.70
N ILE A 508 44.99 -15.16 2.53
CA ILE A 508 46.26 -15.69 2.01
C ILE A 508 46.51 -15.11 0.61
N VAL A 509 47.63 -14.36 0.51
CA VAL A 509 48.63 -14.23 -0.58
C VAL A 509 48.21 -13.55 -1.90
N GLU A 510 48.92 -12.49 -2.13
CA GLU A 510 49.23 -11.81 -3.40
C GLU A 510 49.42 -12.76 -4.58
N LEU A 511 48.70 -12.46 -5.68
CA LEU A 511 49.28 -12.51 -7.06
C LEU A 511 48.18 -12.27 -8.12
N SER A 512 48.45 -11.29 -8.94
CA SER A 512 47.94 -11.02 -10.31
C SER A 512 46.54 -10.40 -10.51
N ASP A 513 46.53 -9.32 -11.30
CA ASP A 513 45.38 -8.49 -11.72
C ASP A 513 44.24 -9.20 -12.46
N ALA A 514 44.40 -10.47 -12.82
CA ALA A 514 43.36 -11.30 -13.44
C ALA A 514 42.37 -11.92 -12.44
N THR A 515 42.74 -12.00 -11.15
CA THR A 515 41.91 -12.63 -10.09
C THR A 515 40.83 -11.70 -9.55
N SER A 516 40.97 -10.39 -9.69
CA SER A 516 40.01 -9.42 -9.13
C SER A 516 38.65 -9.40 -9.85
N LEU A 517 38.56 -9.84 -11.09
CA LEU A 517 37.32 -9.93 -11.85
C LEU A 517 36.52 -11.19 -11.52
N GLN A 518 37.17 -12.31 -11.18
CA GLN A 518 36.52 -13.57 -10.84
C GLN A 518 35.79 -13.54 -9.49
N GLU A 519 36.29 -12.73 -8.53
CA GLU A 519 35.66 -12.64 -7.18
C GLU A 519 34.31 -11.90 -7.16
N ASN A 520 33.97 -11.19 -8.24
CA ASN A 520 32.78 -10.34 -8.32
C ASN A 520 31.65 -10.88 -9.22
N ILE A 521 31.90 -12.02 -9.85
CA ILE A 521 30.96 -12.67 -10.79
C ILE A 521 30.49 -13.98 -10.13
N SER A 522 29.21 -14.34 -10.34
CA SER A 522 28.70 -15.57 -9.74
C SER A 522 29.48 -16.81 -10.27
N PRO A 523 29.73 -17.82 -9.41
CA PRO A 523 30.46 -19.01 -9.78
C PRO A 523 29.88 -19.73 -11.02
N GLU A 524 28.56 -19.64 -11.22
CA GLU A 524 27.84 -20.26 -12.33
C GLU A 524 28.17 -19.59 -13.68
N ILE A 525 28.37 -18.27 -13.68
CA ILE A 525 28.81 -17.55 -14.89
C ILE A 525 30.24 -17.96 -15.24
N SER A 526 31.12 -18.08 -14.25
CA SER A 526 32.49 -18.55 -14.42
C SER A 526 32.53 -20.00 -14.92
N ALA A 527 31.71 -20.89 -14.33
CA ALA A 527 31.58 -22.29 -14.71
C ALA A 527 30.95 -22.49 -16.10
N SER A 528 30.11 -21.55 -16.56
CA SER A 528 29.51 -21.60 -17.89
C SER A 528 30.45 -21.18 -19.05
N GLY A 529 31.69 -20.77 -18.76
CA GLY A 529 32.67 -20.31 -19.74
C GLY A 529 32.34 -18.94 -20.35
N ARG A 530 31.40 -18.17 -19.76
CA ARG A 530 30.98 -16.86 -20.27
C ARG A 530 31.73 -15.66 -19.70
N LEU A 531 32.76 -15.91 -18.96
CA LEU A 531 33.59 -14.83 -18.38
C LEU A 531 34.11 -13.87 -19.43
N LEU A 532 34.58 -14.41 -20.57
CA LEU A 532 35.06 -13.61 -21.71
C LEU A 532 33.96 -12.74 -22.33
N ASP A 533 32.72 -13.18 -22.33
CA ASP A 533 31.58 -12.39 -22.82
C ASP A 533 31.32 -11.21 -21.89
N VAL A 534 31.39 -11.42 -20.57
CA VAL A 534 31.27 -10.36 -19.55
C VAL A 534 32.38 -9.33 -19.69
N GLU A 535 33.63 -9.77 -19.81
CA GLU A 535 34.79 -8.90 -19.97
C GLU A 535 34.67 -8.02 -21.23
N ARG A 536 34.31 -8.62 -22.37
CA ARG A 536 34.08 -7.88 -23.63
C ARG A 536 32.96 -6.86 -23.53
N LEU A 537 31.89 -7.17 -22.80
CA LEU A 537 30.79 -6.25 -22.61
C LEU A 537 31.16 -5.10 -21.68
N ILE A 538 31.89 -5.36 -20.60
CA ILE A 538 32.44 -4.31 -19.70
C ILE A 538 33.40 -3.37 -20.45
N GLU A 539 34.26 -3.93 -21.28
CA GLU A 539 35.15 -3.13 -22.10
C GLU A 539 34.36 -2.21 -23.06
N ARG A 540 33.29 -2.75 -23.71
CA ARG A 540 32.45 -1.95 -24.61
C ARG A 540 31.65 -0.88 -23.87
N VAL A 541 31.16 -1.16 -22.66
CA VAL A 541 30.44 -0.18 -21.82
C VAL A 541 31.43 0.96 -21.42
N GLY A 542 32.69 0.64 -21.22
CA GLY A 542 33.73 1.65 -20.89
C GLY A 542 34.15 2.57 -22.05
N ARG A 543 33.72 2.27 -23.28
CA ARG A 543 34.07 3.07 -24.47
C ARG A 543 33.01 4.14 -24.72
N LEU A 544 33.44 5.39 -24.82
CA LEU A 544 32.54 6.55 -25.06
C LEU A 544 31.85 6.52 -26.43
N ASP A 545 32.30 5.69 -27.35
CA ASP A 545 31.74 5.53 -28.70
C ASP A 545 30.40 4.78 -28.69
N TYR A 546 30.16 3.97 -27.68
CA TYR A 546 28.94 3.13 -27.58
C TYR A 546 27.96 3.67 -26.55
N LYS A 547 26.94 4.42 -27.01
CA LYS A 547 25.84 4.89 -26.16
C LYS A 547 24.71 3.86 -25.98
N LEU A 548 24.66 2.86 -26.85
CA LEU A 548 23.70 1.78 -26.82
C LEU A 548 24.36 0.46 -27.17
N ILE A 549 24.22 -0.54 -26.31
CA ILE A 549 24.68 -1.90 -26.53
C ILE A 549 23.46 -2.82 -26.49
N VAL A 550 23.20 -3.55 -27.57
CA VAL A 550 22.08 -4.48 -27.68
C VAL A 550 22.61 -5.91 -27.57
N ILE A 551 22.09 -6.66 -26.58
CA ILE A 551 22.36 -8.09 -26.40
C ILE A 551 21.18 -8.88 -26.95
N TYR A 552 21.37 -9.60 -28.05
CA TYR A 552 20.32 -10.39 -28.68
C TYR A 552 20.68 -11.88 -28.74
N GLY A 553 19.69 -12.72 -28.92
CA GLY A 553 19.84 -14.18 -29.00
C GLY A 553 18.51 -14.90 -28.70
N GLN A 554 18.46 -16.21 -28.89
CA GLN A 554 17.29 -17.03 -28.63
C GLN A 554 16.83 -16.94 -27.17
N SER A 555 15.54 -17.19 -26.90
CA SER A 555 15.02 -17.25 -25.53
C SER A 555 15.67 -18.41 -24.77
N GLY A 556 16.06 -18.17 -23.51
CA GLY A 556 16.67 -19.21 -22.67
C GLY A 556 18.21 -19.31 -22.73
N VAL A 557 18.90 -18.59 -23.63
CA VAL A 557 20.38 -18.66 -23.74
C VAL A 557 21.13 -17.91 -22.62
N GLY A 558 20.43 -17.45 -21.56
CA GLY A 558 21.06 -16.82 -20.41
C GLY A 558 21.47 -15.36 -20.58
N LYS A 559 20.83 -14.57 -21.49
CA LYS A 559 21.10 -13.13 -21.65
C LYS A 559 20.91 -12.33 -20.36
N SER A 560 19.76 -12.53 -19.69
CA SER A 560 19.46 -11.86 -18.42
C SER A 560 20.41 -12.31 -17.30
N SER A 561 20.87 -13.56 -17.36
CA SER A 561 21.88 -14.11 -16.44
C SER A 561 23.19 -13.37 -16.58
N LEU A 562 23.65 -13.23 -17.84
CA LEU A 562 24.89 -12.55 -18.15
C LEU A 562 24.88 -11.09 -17.66
N VAL A 563 23.72 -10.41 -17.84
CA VAL A 563 23.57 -9.03 -17.37
C VAL A 563 23.53 -8.95 -15.83
N ASN A 564 22.61 -9.71 -15.19
CA ASN A 564 22.33 -9.53 -13.76
C ASN A 564 23.38 -10.15 -12.84
N ALA A 565 23.96 -11.28 -13.21
CA ALA A 565 24.95 -11.99 -12.39
C ALA A 565 26.39 -11.79 -12.85
N GLY A 566 26.59 -11.27 -14.07
CA GLY A 566 27.90 -10.96 -14.63
C GLY A 566 28.19 -9.46 -14.68
N ILE A 567 27.47 -8.73 -15.56
CA ILE A 567 27.80 -7.34 -15.89
C ILE A 567 27.45 -6.38 -14.75
N VAL A 568 26.23 -6.44 -14.19
CA VAL A 568 25.77 -5.51 -13.16
C VAL A 568 26.67 -5.55 -11.90
N PRO A 569 27.01 -6.72 -11.31
CA PRO A 569 27.90 -6.77 -10.17
C PRO A 569 29.31 -6.27 -10.48
N ALA A 570 29.81 -6.57 -11.68
CA ALA A 570 31.13 -6.12 -12.09
C ALA A 570 31.19 -4.59 -12.28
N LEU A 571 30.16 -3.98 -12.88
CA LEU A 571 30.08 -2.52 -13.06
C LEU A 571 29.84 -1.76 -11.75
N LYS A 572 29.12 -2.34 -10.77
CA LYS A 572 28.92 -1.73 -9.45
C LYS A 572 30.23 -1.57 -8.66
N LYS A 573 31.22 -2.41 -8.92
CA LYS A 573 32.49 -2.44 -8.19
C LYS A 573 33.69 -1.87 -8.96
N LYS A 574 33.60 -1.74 -10.27
CA LYS A 574 34.69 -1.27 -11.12
C LYS A 574 34.36 0.12 -11.64
N ALA A 575 35.22 1.10 -11.31
CA ALA A 575 35.16 2.40 -11.95
C ALA A 575 35.50 2.28 -13.45
N ILE A 576 34.78 2.98 -14.31
CA ILE A 576 35.09 3.10 -15.73
C ILE A 576 35.87 4.41 -15.92
N GLY A 577 37.17 4.32 -16.16
CA GLY A 577 38.06 5.47 -16.21
C GLY A 577 38.20 6.11 -14.81
N ILE A 578 37.93 7.40 -14.69
CA ILE A 578 38.06 8.18 -13.44
C ILE A 578 36.73 8.32 -12.69
N GLN A 579 35.63 7.78 -13.25
CA GLN A 579 34.26 7.98 -12.72
C GLN A 579 33.67 6.68 -12.18
N ASP A 580 32.99 6.80 -11.05
CA ASP A 580 32.17 5.73 -10.52
C ASP A 580 30.91 5.53 -11.35
N ASN A 581 30.49 4.28 -11.52
CA ASN A 581 29.33 3.94 -12.33
C ASN A 581 28.08 3.82 -11.47
N LEU A 582 27.02 4.54 -11.80
CA LEU A 582 25.69 4.31 -11.28
C LEU A 582 24.95 3.31 -12.17
N VAL A 583 24.82 2.08 -11.71
CA VAL A 583 24.15 1.01 -12.46
C VAL A 583 22.69 0.93 -12.04
N VAL A 584 21.80 1.25 -12.97
CA VAL A 584 20.35 1.31 -12.74
C VAL A 584 19.64 0.25 -13.60
N PRO A 585 19.28 -0.93 -13.07
CA PRO A 585 18.60 -1.98 -13.82
C PRO A 585 17.10 -1.70 -13.90
N ILE A 586 16.57 -1.44 -15.10
CA ILE A 586 15.13 -1.25 -15.34
C ILE A 586 14.59 -2.50 -16.02
N ARG A 587 13.48 -3.05 -15.49
CA ARG A 587 12.83 -4.27 -16.00
C ARG A 587 11.36 -4.10 -16.38
N VAL A 588 10.79 -2.93 -16.11
CA VAL A 588 9.37 -2.65 -16.32
C VAL A 588 9.19 -1.88 -17.64
N TYR A 589 8.23 -2.33 -18.45
CA TYR A 589 7.93 -1.69 -19.75
C TYR A 589 6.79 -0.67 -19.64
N THR A 590 5.95 -0.80 -18.63
CA THR A 590 4.89 0.15 -18.28
C THR A 590 5.34 0.95 -17.06
N ASN A 591 5.12 2.26 -17.09
CA ASN A 591 5.52 3.16 -16.00
C ASN A 591 7.04 3.23 -15.72
N TRP A 592 7.85 3.08 -16.77
CA TRP A 592 9.30 3.02 -16.70
C TRP A 592 9.96 4.27 -16.08
N ALA A 593 9.27 5.42 -16.13
CA ALA A 593 9.80 6.67 -15.57
C ALA A 593 9.82 6.66 -14.04
N ASP A 594 8.76 6.14 -13.41
CA ASP A 594 8.69 6.01 -11.94
C ASP A 594 9.66 4.93 -11.45
N GLU A 595 9.74 3.81 -12.17
CA GLU A 595 10.71 2.74 -11.89
C GLU A 595 12.15 3.25 -12.00
N LEU A 596 12.45 4.05 -13.02
CA LEU A 596 13.77 4.67 -13.16
C LEU A 596 14.10 5.56 -11.96
N GLY A 597 13.16 6.41 -11.54
CA GLY A 597 13.32 7.29 -10.37
C GLY A 597 13.59 6.51 -9.10
N TRP A 598 12.82 5.46 -8.84
CA TRP A 598 12.99 4.60 -7.67
C TRP A 598 14.34 3.86 -7.71
N GLN A 599 14.67 3.21 -8.82
CA GLN A 599 15.93 2.47 -8.99
C GLN A 599 17.17 3.39 -8.91
N MET A 600 17.08 4.62 -9.42
CA MET A 600 18.15 5.61 -9.28
C MET A 600 18.36 5.99 -7.81
N THR A 601 17.28 6.22 -7.08
CA THR A 601 17.35 6.57 -5.65
C THR A 601 18.00 5.45 -4.86
N GLU A 602 17.60 4.20 -5.11
CA GLU A 602 18.19 3.04 -4.44
C GLU A 602 19.67 2.84 -4.79
N ALA A 603 20.03 2.96 -6.06
CA ALA A 603 21.41 2.86 -6.49
C ALA A 603 22.31 3.95 -5.87
N LEU A 604 21.81 5.17 -5.70
CA LEU A 604 22.52 6.26 -5.01
C LEU A 604 22.69 5.99 -3.51
N ARG A 605 21.70 5.39 -2.87
CA ARG A 605 21.81 4.95 -1.46
C ARG A 605 22.88 3.87 -1.28
N GLU A 606 22.90 2.86 -2.17
CA GLU A 606 23.94 1.82 -2.14
C GLU A 606 25.36 2.37 -2.29
N MET A 607 25.53 3.48 -3.03
CA MET A 607 26.84 4.14 -3.19
C MET A 607 27.23 5.05 -2.01
N GLY A 608 26.43 5.13 -0.95
CA GLY A 608 26.71 6.00 0.20
C GLY A 608 26.58 7.50 -0.08
N ARG A 609 25.99 7.88 -1.22
CA ARG A 609 25.75 9.27 -1.63
C ARG A 609 24.30 9.69 -1.41
N GLY A 610 23.51 8.87 -0.73
CA GLY A 610 22.08 9.07 -0.47
C GLY A 610 21.77 10.08 0.64
N GLY A 611 22.41 11.25 0.63
CA GLY A 611 22.15 12.35 1.54
C GLY A 611 21.65 13.62 0.85
N ALA A 612 21.50 13.61 -0.47
CA ALA A 612 21.10 14.81 -1.20
C ALA A 612 20.59 14.45 -2.61
N VAL A 613 19.39 13.87 -2.70
CA VAL A 613 18.53 13.96 -3.91
C VAL A 613 17.08 13.93 -3.47
#